data_25c60e00e3ea18ce1ad48a8b322fb678
#
_entry.id   25c60e00e3ea18ce1ad48a8b322fb678
#
_cell.length_a   1.000
_cell.length_b   1.000
_cell.length_c   1.000
_cell.angle_alpha   90.00
_cell.angle_beta   90.00
_cell.angle_gamma   90.00
#
_symmetry.space_group_name_H-M   'P 1'
#
loop_
_entity.id
_entity.type
_entity.pdbx_description
1 polymer ?
#
loop_
_entity_poly.entity_id
_entity_poly.type
_entity_poly.pdbx_seq_one_letter_code
_entity_poly.pdbx_strand_id
1 'polypeptide(L)'
;MRKHSRMWKKCTASGMAVILAASGLLTACGTSGQKSGRRIVVFNYGDYIDHDVLKEFEKETGISVAYEEFLTPEAMYTKYKNGTIHYDLICCSDYMLDKMIREKDVRKIDMEQLKYAGNIGDTYWKLSQNFDPDNSYSVPYFWGTVGILYNPKLLDFTPDSWKDLWRKDYKDNIIMQDSVRDSFVPALRQLGYSINTTDKKQLKEAQKLLLEQKNLVQSYLVDEVRDDMANEQAAMAVIYSGEAGLAREYNEDLEFVVPKEGSDVWMDSWVIPKDGENYEGALQFLDFLCRKDIAMKNFEYVYYSTPNTAVLDEIDPEEKADDPVIFQSEDVVKNCEMFRYLGKDMEEYYNYMWKQLKAY
;
A
#
# COMPACT_ATOMS: atom_id res chain seq x y z
N MET A 1 -30.56 -4.97 -10.89
CA MET A 1 -30.61 -4.46 -9.50
C MET A 1 -30.61 -5.65 -8.54
N ARG A 2 -29.44 -6.16 -8.18
CA ARG A 2 -29.28 -7.08 -7.05
C ARG A 2 -28.29 -6.42 -6.10
N LYS A 3 -28.81 -5.86 -5.01
CA LYS A 3 -28.05 -5.37 -3.88
C LYS A 3 -27.36 -6.57 -3.20
N HIS A 4 -26.09 -6.77 -3.44
CA HIS A 4 -25.28 -7.56 -2.54
C HIS A 4 -24.94 -6.69 -1.33
N SER A 5 -25.79 -6.74 -0.32
CA SER A 5 -25.49 -6.18 0.99
C SER A 5 -24.33 -6.98 1.60
N ARG A 6 -23.10 -6.50 1.46
CA ARG A 6 -22.01 -6.92 2.32
C ARG A 6 -22.43 -6.62 3.78
N MET A 7 -22.60 -7.66 4.54
CA MET A 7 -23.02 -7.60 5.92
C MET A 7 -21.81 -7.23 6.79
N TRP A 8 -21.57 -5.95 6.96
CA TRP A 8 -20.59 -5.45 7.93
C TRP A 8 -21.07 -5.81 9.33
N LYS A 9 -20.35 -6.70 10.01
CA LYS A 9 -20.51 -6.90 11.45
C LYS A 9 -19.97 -5.68 12.16
N LYS A 10 -20.86 -4.78 12.59
CA LYS A 10 -20.55 -3.67 13.49
C LYS A 10 -19.90 -4.24 14.75
N CYS A 11 -18.64 -3.97 14.97
CA CYS A 11 -18.00 -4.14 16.27
C CYS A 11 -18.54 -3.06 17.21
N THR A 12 -19.53 -3.41 18.03
CA THR A 12 -19.97 -2.58 19.13
C THR A 12 -18.91 -2.62 20.23
N ALA A 13 -18.30 -1.47 20.49
CA ALA A 13 -17.50 -1.27 21.69
C ALA A 13 -18.38 -1.44 22.92
N SER A 14 -18.05 -2.38 23.79
CA SER A 14 -18.66 -2.53 25.12
C SER A 14 -17.61 -2.69 26.20
N GLY A 15 -17.53 -1.66 27.01
CA GLY A 15 -17.52 -1.73 28.46
C GLY A 15 -16.32 -2.39 29.15
N MET A 16 -15.46 -1.53 29.72
CA MET A 16 -14.61 -1.82 30.86
C MET A 16 -15.33 -2.59 31.96
N ALA A 17 -14.71 -3.66 32.47
CA ALA A 17 -14.93 -4.14 33.83
C ALA A 17 -13.56 -4.52 34.42
N VAL A 18 -13.09 -3.69 35.36
CA VAL A 18 -11.98 -3.98 36.27
C VAL A 18 -12.43 -5.00 37.28
N ILE A 19 -11.75 -6.14 37.40
CA ILE A 19 -11.79 -7.01 38.58
C ILE A 19 -10.36 -7.28 39.00
N LEU A 20 -10.02 -6.69 40.15
CA LEU A 20 -8.86 -7.04 41.00
C LEU A 20 -9.26 -8.24 41.87
N ALA A 21 -8.49 -9.32 41.86
CA ALA A 21 -8.28 -10.15 43.05
C ALA A 21 -7.15 -11.18 42.90
N ALA A 22 -6.17 -10.99 43.75
CA ALA A 22 -5.50 -11.96 44.63
C ALA A 22 -4.60 -13.06 44.05
N SER A 23 -3.33 -12.81 44.23
CA SER A 23 -2.20 -13.67 44.69
C SER A 23 -2.45 -15.19 44.86
N GLY A 24 -1.68 -15.96 44.08
CA GLY A 24 -1.38 -17.36 44.33
C GLY A 24 -0.03 -17.73 43.75
N LEU A 25 1.02 -17.70 44.60
CA LEU A 25 2.35 -18.22 44.27
C LEU A 25 2.28 -19.74 44.09
N LEU A 26 2.54 -20.19 42.86
CA LEU A 26 2.97 -21.57 42.63
C LEU A 26 4.21 -21.50 41.69
N THR A 27 5.36 -21.63 42.30
CA THR A 27 6.63 -21.96 41.68
C THR A 27 6.54 -23.32 41.01
N ALA A 28 6.42 -23.33 39.69
CA ALA A 28 6.71 -24.50 38.86
C ALA A 28 7.90 -24.13 37.98
N CYS A 29 9.10 -24.51 38.37
CA CYS A 29 10.24 -24.60 37.48
C CYS A 29 9.95 -25.66 36.41
N GLY A 30 9.42 -25.22 35.29
CA GLY A 30 9.36 -25.96 34.04
C GLY A 30 10.28 -25.25 33.07
N THR A 31 11.46 -25.80 32.84
CA THR A 31 12.33 -25.43 31.70
C THR A 31 11.59 -25.77 30.41
N SER A 32 10.72 -24.87 29.97
CA SER A 32 10.21 -24.90 28.60
C SER A 32 11.30 -24.31 27.72
N GLY A 33 12.16 -25.19 27.19
CA GLY A 33 12.93 -24.89 26.00
C GLY A 33 11.94 -24.58 24.88
N GLN A 34 11.63 -23.31 24.70
CA GLN A 34 10.80 -22.82 23.64
C GLN A 34 11.60 -23.08 22.35
N LYS A 35 11.18 -24.10 21.57
CA LYS A 35 11.74 -24.34 20.25
C LYS A 35 11.50 -23.08 19.43
N SER A 36 12.53 -22.34 19.08
CA SER A 36 12.49 -21.12 18.26
C SER A 36 11.78 -21.30 16.89
N GLY A 37 11.44 -22.51 16.51
CA GLY A 37 10.73 -22.85 15.28
C GLY A 37 9.20 -22.79 15.30
N ARG A 38 8.57 -22.32 16.40
CA ARG A 38 7.10 -22.30 16.52
C ARG A 38 6.47 -20.91 16.53
N ARG A 39 7.22 -19.88 16.21
CA ARG A 39 6.74 -18.51 16.18
C ARG A 39 7.37 -17.76 15.01
N ILE A 40 6.62 -16.90 14.35
CA ILE A 40 7.11 -15.86 13.43
C ILE A 40 6.71 -14.49 13.93
N VAL A 41 7.52 -13.48 13.60
CA VAL A 41 7.25 -12.07 13.87
C VAL A 41 7.02 -11.37 12.53
N VAL A 42 5.81 -10.86 12.33
CA VAL A 42 5.34 -10.24 11.08
C VAL A 42 5.17 -8.74 11.31
N PHE A 43 5.68 -7.93 10.40
CA PHE A 43 5.60 -6.48 10.46
C PHE A 43 4.95 -5.95 9.17
N ASN A 44 3.80 -5.30 9.29
CA ASN A 44 2.96 -4.89 8.17
C ASN A 44 2.37 -3.49 8.41
N TYR A 45 1.73 -2.94 7.41
CA TYR A 45 0.85 -1.78 7.59
C TYR A 45 -0.35 -2.11 8.49
N GLY A 46 -0.95 -1.10 9.10
CA GLY A 46 -2.23 -1.23 9.80
C GLY A 46 -3.36 -1.59 8.83
N ASP A 47 -4.33 -2.39 9.28
CA ASP A 47 -5.51 -2.83 8.51
C ASP A 47 -5.21 -3.45 7.13
N TYR A 48 -4.03 -4.05 6.97
CA TYR A 48 -3.52 -4.52 5.67
C TYR A 48 -3.44 -6.05 5.55
N ILE A 49 -4.13 -6.76 6.42
CA ILE A 49 -4.33 -8.21 6.39
C ILE A 49 -5.57 -8.58 7.23
N ASP A 50 -6.35 -9.54 6.78
CA ASP A 50 -7.42 -10.09 7.59
C ASP A 50 -6.85 -10.89 8.77
N HIS A 51 -7.12 -10.44 9.99
CA HIS A 51 -6.64 -11.11 11.22
C HIS A 51 -7.17 -12.56 11.39
N ASP A 52 -8.25 -12.93 10.72
CA ASP A 52 -8.72 -14.32 10.72
C ASP A 52 -7.81 -15.21 9.88
N VAL A 53 -7.14 -14.68 8.87
CA VAL A 53 -6.08 -15.36 8.09
C VAL A 53 -4.90 -15.73 8.99
N LEU A 54 -4.50 -14.84 9.93
CA LEU A 54 -3.43 -15.14 10.89
C LEU A 54 -3.79 -16.32 11.79
N LYS A 55 -5.00 -16.33 12.32
CA LYS A 55 -5.51 -17.43 13.17
C LYS A 55 -5.60 -18.75 12.41
N GLU A 56 -5.98 -18.70 11.13
CA GLU A 56 -6.04 -19.88 10.27
C GLU A 56 -4.66 -20.47 10.03
N PHE A 57 -3.65 -19.61 9.74
CA PHE A 57 -2.26 -20.03 9.64
C PHE A 57 -1.76 -20.71 10.92
N GLU A 58 -1.99 -20.10 12.08
CA GLU A 58 -1.61 -20.67 13.37
C GLU A 58 -2.27 -22.04 13.61
N LYS A 59 -3.55 -22.17 13.26
CA LYS A 59 -4.30 -23.41 13.40
C LYS A 59 -3.81 -24.52 12.48
N GLU A 60 -3.47 -24.18 11.22
CA GLU A 60 -3.02 -25.18 10.24
C GLU A 60 -1.58 -25.63 10.47
N THR A 61 -0.71 -24.70 10.86
CA THR A 61 0.74 -24.97 10.94
C THR A 61 1.25 -25.23 12.35
N GLY A 62 0.52 -24.76 13.37
CA GLY A 62 1.00 -24.73 14.76
C GLY A 62 2.11 -23.69 15.01
N ILE A 63 2.35 -22.78 14.05
CA ILE A 63 3.29 -21.66 14.17
C ILE A 63 2.50 -20.43 14.63
N SER A 64 2.85 -19.85 15.78
CA SER A 64 2.20 -18.64 16.27
C SER A 64 2.71 -17.41 15.53
N VAL A 65 1.85 -16.41 15.34
CA VAL A 65 2.17 -15.16 14.67
C VAL A 65 2.16 -14.01 15.67
N ALA A 66 3.33 -13.38 15.87
CA ALA A 66 3.37 -12.08 16.52
C ALA A 66 3.28 -11.02 15.43
N TYR A 67 2.15 -10.31 15.39
CA TYR A 67 1.87 -9.31 14.38
C TYR A 67 2.08 -7.91 14.94
N GLU A 68 2.88 -7.10 14.25
CA GLU A 68 3.12 -5.70 14.57
C GLU A 68 2.78 -4.83 13.37
N GLU A 69 2.39 -3.59 13.64
CA GLU A 69 1.96 -2.62 12.62
C GLU A 69 2.87 -1.39 12.59
N PHE A 70 2.91 -0.76 11.42
CA PHE A 70 3.55 0.54 11.20
C PHE A 70 2.67 1.42 10.31
N LEU A 71 2.91 2.73 10.38
CA LEU A 71 2.14 3.72 9.60
C LEU A 71 2.81 4.10 8.28
N THR A 72 4.15 4.16 8.25
CA THR A 72 4.90 4.56 7.05
C THR A 72 6.12 3.67 6.84
N PRO A 73 6.56 3.47 5.58
CA PRO A 73 7.78 2.72 5.27
C PRO A 73 9.03 3.26 5.98
N GLU A 74 9.13 4.58 6.17
CA GLU A 74 10.24 5.21 6.87
C GLU A 74 10.25 4.90 8.37
N ALA A 75 9.06 4.90 9.00
CA ALA A 75 8.91 4.50 10.40
C ALA A 75 9.25 3.02 10.58
N MET A 76 8.75 2.17 9.69
CA MET A 76 9.09 0.75 9.63
C MET A 76 10.60 0.55 9.54
N TYR A 77 11.25 1.17 8.54
CA TYR A 77 12.68 0.98 8.32
C TYR A 77 13.52 1.49 9.50
N THR A 78 13.13 2.63 10.10
CA THR A 78 13.78 3.16 11.30
C THR A 78 13.66 2.20 12.49
N LYS A 79 12.47 1.63 12.71
CA LYS A 79 12.22 0.66 13.78
C LYS A 79 12.97 -0.65 13.53
N TYR A 80 12.99 -1.14 12.30
CA TYR A 80 13.76 -2.32 11.89
C TYR A 80 15.27 -2.14 12.14
N LYS A 81 15.84 -1.01 11.71
CA LYS A 81 17.31 -0.78 11.81
C LYS A 81 17.79 -0.51 13.25
N ASN A 82 16.98 0.11 14.08
CA ASN A 82 17.36 0.57 15.42
C ASN A 82 16.69 -0.24 16.55
N GLY A 83 15.76 -1.12 16.21
CA GLY A 83 15.03 -1.95 17.16
C GLY A 83 15.84 -3.16 17.65
N THR A 84 15.26 -3.82 18.64
CA THR A 84 15.78 -5.08 19.20
C THR A 84 14.92 -6.29 18.80
N ILE A 85 13.86 -6.04 18.02
CA ILE A 85 12.95 -7.08 17.54
C ILE A 85 13.49 -7.58 16.21
N HIS A 86 13.66 -8.90 16.10
CA HIS A 86 13.97 -9.58 14.85
C HIS A 86 12.67 -9.97 14.17
N TYR A 87 12.40 -9.34 13.03
CA TYR A 87 11.23 -9.65 12.20
C TYR A 87 11.55 -10.79 11.25
N ASP A 88 10.63 -11.73 11.11
CA ASP A 88 10.74 -12.83 10.16
C ASP A 88 10.17 -12.46 8.79
N LEU A 89 9.21 -11.55 8.78
CA LEU A 89 8.56 -11.04 7.57
C LEU A 89 8.26 -9.54 7.71
N ILE A 90 8.49 -8.81 6.64
CA ILE A 90 8.07 -7.40 6.49
C ILE A 90 7.33 -7.26 5.16
N CYS A 91 6.15 -6.64 5.17
CA CYS A 91 5.46 -6.17 3.97
C CYS A 91 5.78 -4.68 3.80
N CYS A 92 6.18 -4.26 2.61
CA CYS A 92 6.55 -2.86 2.39
C CYS A 92 6.46 -2.47 0.92
N SER A 93 6.44 -1.17 0.66
CA SER A 93 6.38 -0.61 -0.70
C SER A 93 7.69 -0.75 -1.48
N ASP A 94 7.56 -0.71 -2.78
CA ASP A 94 8.58 -0.91 -3.80
C ASP A 94 9.90 -0.14 -3.58
N TYR A 95 9.84 1.20 -3.38
CA TYR A 95 11.06 2.01 -3.19
C TYR A 95 11.81 1.67 -1.90
N MET A 96 11.08 1.27 -0.85
CA MET A 96 11.70 0.85 0.40
C MET A 96 12.28 -0.56 0.26
N LEU A 97 11.62 -1.44 -0.48
CA LEU A 97 12.15 -2.76 -0.83
C LEU A 97 13.41 -2.64 -1.70
N ASP A 98 13.42 -1.74 -2.72
CA ASP A 98 14.62 -1.43 -3.50
C ASP A 98 15.78 -1.01 -2.60
N LYS A 99 15.50 -0.14 -1.60
CA LYS A 99 16.49 0.26 -0.58
C LYS A 99 16.97 -0.94 0.25
N MET A 100 16.06 -1.73 0.82
CA MET A 100 16.40 -2.86 1.67
C MET A 100 17.21 -3.93 0.92
N ILE A 101 16.90 -4.18 -0.36
CA ILE A 101 17.65 -5.12 -1.22
C ILE A 101 19.07 -4.59 -1.48
N ARG A 102 19.21 -3.31 -1.84
CA ARG A 102 20.53 -2.67 -2.10
C ARG A 102 21.40 -2.60 -0.87
N GLU A 103 20.80 -2.35 0.30
CA GLU A 103 21.50 -2.31 1.58
C GLU A 103 21.76 -3.71 2.16
N LYS A 104 21.29 -4.76 1.49
CA LYS A 104 21.42 -6.17 1.90
C LYS A 104 20.79 -6.44 3.27
N ASP A 105 19.64 -5.85 3.50
CA ASP A 105 18.85 -6.00 4.71
C ASP A 105 17.84 -7.16 4.61
N VAL A 106 17.70 -7.75 3.43
CA VAL A 106 16.84 -8.90 3.16
C VAL A 106 17.64 -10.08 2.64
N ARG A 107 17.11 -11.28 2.81
CA ARG A 107 17.68 -12.52 2.33
C ARG A 107 16.88 -13.09 1.16
N LYS A 108 17.52 -13.92 0.35
CA LYS A 108 16.84 -14.60 -0.76
C LYS A 108 15.75 -15.53 -0.24
N ILE A 109 14.67 -15.56 -0.96
CA ILE A 109 13.56 -16.49 -0.79
C ILE A 109 13.80 -17.69 -1.70
N ASP A 110 13.68 -18.89 -1.17
CA ASP A 110 13.68 -20.12 -1.96
C ASP A 110 12.31 -20.28 -2.63
N MET A 111 12.19 -19.70 -3.83
CA MET A 111 10.92 -19.66 -4.60
C MET A 111 10.42 -21.06 -4.97
N GLU A 112 11.30 -22.08 -5.04
CA GLU A 112 10.88 -23.46 -5.34
C GLU A 112 10.07 -24.09 -4.19
N GLN A 113 10.20 -23.56 -2.98
CA GLN A 113 9.40 -23.99 -1.83
C GLN A 113 8.01 -23.35 -1.77
N LEU A 114 7.74 -22.29 -2.55
CA LEU A 114 6.46 -21.63 -2.60
C LEU A 114 5.56 -22.29 -3.64
N LYS A 115 4.80 -23.30 -3.23
CA LYS A 115 3.92 -24.10 -4.11
C LYS A 115 2.84 -23.28 -4.80
N TYR A 116 2.37 -22.21 -4.12
CA TYR A 116 1.28 -21.37 -4.58
C TYR A 116 1.76 -20.04 -5.19
N ALA A 117 3.08 -19.80 -5.30
CA ALA A 117 3.60 -18.61 -5.96
C ALA A 117 3.15 -18.49 -7.44
N GLY A 118 2.86 -19.62 -8.09
CA GLY A 118 2.27 -19.65 -9.44
C GLY A 118 0.87 -19.06 -9.55
N ASN A 119 0.18 -18.77 -8.44
CA ASN A 119 -1.08 -18.04 -8.42
C ASN A 119 -0.88 -16.53 -8.66
N ILE A 120 0.33 -16.01 -8.47
CA ILE A 120 0.68 -14.62 -8.81
C ILE A 120 0.97 -14.57 -10.30
N GLY A 121 0.30 -13.65 -11.03
CA GLY A 121 0.42 -13.55 -12.47
C GLY A 121 1.78 -13.03 -12.94
N ASP A 122 2.19 -13.46 -14.13
CA ASP A 122 3.47 -13.11 -14.76
C ASP A 122 3.67 -11.58 -14.90
N THR A 123 2.61 -10.85 -15.16
CA THR A 123 2.62 -9.38 -15.25
C THR A 123 3.11 -8.75 -13.95
N TYR A 124 2.70 -9.28 -12.81
CA TYR A 124 3.08 -8.75 -11.49
C TYR A 124 4.50 -9.16 -11.09
N TRP A 125 4.92 -10.37 -11.42
CA TRP A 125 6.33 -10.77 -11.30
C TRP A 125 7.24 -9.91 -12.18
N LYS A 126 6.80 -9.54 -13.38
CA LYS A 126 7.54 -8.63 -14.24
C LYS A 126 7.57 -7.21 -13.69
N LEU A 127 6.47 -6.76 -13.05
CA LEU A 127 6.39 -5.45 -12.43
C LEU A 127 7.36 -5.36 -11.23
N SER A 128 7.44 -6.39 -10.38
CA SER A 128 8.35 -6.43 -9.24
C SER A 128 9.84 -6.41 -9.64
N GLN A 129 10.19 -6.77 -10.87
CA GLN A 129 11.57 -6.65 -11.39
C GLN A 129 12.10 -5.20 -11.42
N ASN A 130 11.24 -4.20 -11.24
CA ASN A 130 11.69 -2.82 -11.08
C ASN A 130 12.53 -2.60 -9.82
N PHE A 131 12.29 -3.37 -8.73
CA PHE A 131 13.03 -3.28 -7.47
C PHE A 131 13.73 -4.61 -7.09
N ASP A 132 13.25 -5.74 -7.57
CA ASP A 132 13.82 -7.08 -7.37
C ASP A 132 14.08 -7.76 -8.73
N PRO A 133 15.18 -7.44 -9.43
CA PRO A 133 15.39 -7.82 -10.84
C PRO A 133 15.28 -9.32 -11.13
N ASP A 134 15.64 -10.15 -10.17
CA ASP A 134 15.64 -11.61 -10.30
C ASP A 134 14.41 -12.26 -9.63
N ASN A 135 13.49 -11.48 -9.05
CA ASN A 135 12.38 -11.97 -8.21
C ASN A 135 12.85 -12.94 -7.13
N SER A 136 13.96 -12.60 -6.48
CA SER A 136 14.64 -13.51 -5.52
C SER A 136 14.44 -13.11 -4.06
N TYR A 137 13.91 -11.92 -3.80
CA TYR A 137 13.86 -11.34 -2.46
C TYR A 137 12.45 -11.02 -1.99
N SER A 138 11.47 -10.93 -2.91
CA SER A 138 10.15 -10.42 -2.61
C SER A 138 9.04 -11.28 -3.20
N VAL A 139 7.86 -11.26 -2.55
CA VAL A 139 6.61 -11.87 -3.05
C VAL A 139 5.56 -10.79 -3.14
N PRO A 140 5.01 -10.46 -4.33
CA PRO A 140 3.97 -9.46 -4.53
C PRO A 140 2.73 -9.73 -3.67
N TYR A 141 2.13 -8.68 -3.09
CA TYR A 141 0.99 -8.79 -2.18
C TYR A 141 -0.22 -8.00 -2.64
N PHE A 142 -0.10 -6.67 -2.74
CA PHE A 142 -1.10 -5.78 -3.33
C PHE A 142 -0.41 -4.76 -4.23
N TRP A 143 -1.19 -4.14 -5.11
CA TRP A 143 -0.70 -3.11 -6.01
C TRP A 143 -1.80 -2.10 -6.33
N GLY A 144 -1.42 -0.99 -6.92
CA GLY A 144 -2.36 0.02 -7.37
C GLY A 144 -1.68 1.18 -8.07
N THR A 145 -2.44 2.24 -8.31
CA THR A 145 -1.95 3.46 -8.93
C THR A 145 -2.32 4.68 -8.09
N VAL A 146 -1.65 5.79 -8.36
CA VAL A 146 -2.09 7.12 -7.92
C VAL A 146 -2.86 7.78 -9.05
N GLY A 147 -3.99 8.40 -8.75
CA GLY A 147 -4.81 9.07 -9.74
C GLY A 147 -5.62 10.22 -9.19
N ILE A 148 -6.59 10.68 -9.98
CA ILE A 148 -7.54 11.70 -9.58
C ILE A 148 -8.88 11.04 -9.31
N LEU A 149 -9.34 11.08 -8.05
CA LEU A 149 -10.72 10.82 -7.68
C LEU A 149 -11.50 12.13 -7.82
N TYR A 150 -12.67 12.09 -8.45
CA TYR A 150 -13.46 13.28 -8.69
C TYR A 150 -14.96 13.02 -8.56
N ASN A 151 -15.69 14.08 -8.25
CA ASN A 151 -17.16 14.05 -8.22
C ASN A 151 -17.71 14.71 -9.48
N PRO A 152 -18.29 13.96 -10.45
CA PRO A 152 -18.83 14.52 -11.68
C PRO A 152 -19.93 15.56 -11.47
N LYS A 153 -20.63 15.52 -10.32
CA LYS A 153 -21.69 16.49 -10.01
C LYS A 153 -21.15 17.89 -9.65
N LEU A 154 -19.86 17.94 -9.23
CA LEU A 154 -19.18 19.18 -8.83
C LEU A 154 -18.30 19.75 -9.95
N LEU A 155 -18.21 19.06 -11.09
CA LEU A 155 -17.36 19.42 -12.23
C LEU A 155 -18.21 19.71 -13.48
N ASP A 156 -17.76 20.64 -14.31
CA ASP A 156 -18.33 20.92 -15.63
C ASP A 156 -17.55 20.25 -16.78
N PHE A 157 -16.59 19.36 -16.44
CA PHE A 157 -15.73 18.61 -17.35
C PHE A 157 -15.37 17.26 -16.72
N THR A 158 -14.83 16.37 -17.54
CA THR A 158 -14.26 15.08 -17.08
C THR A 158 -12.73 15.21 -17.00
N PRO A 159 -12.10 15.04 -15.83
CA PRO A 159 -10.65 15.04 -15.69
C PRO A 159 -9.99 13.91 -16.52
N ASP A 160 -8.94 14.23 -17.25
CA ASP A 160 -8.10 13.25 -17.98
C ASP A 160 -6.60 13.55 -17.90
N SER A 161 -6.23 14.63 -17.24
CA SER A 161 -4.87 15.17 -17.21
C SER A 161 -4.52 15.72 -15.83
N TRP A 162 -3.27 15.58 -15.43
CA TRP A 162 -2.78 16.23 -14.21
C TRP A 162 -2.97 17.75 -14.25
N LYS A 163 -3.04 18.38 -15.43
CA LYS A 163 -3.29 19.84 -15.59
C LYS A 163 -4.62 20.30 -14.99
N ASP A 164 -5.58 19.38 -14.88
CA ASP A 164 -6.90 19.70 -14.35
C ASP A 164 -6.84 20.14 -12.89
N LEU A 165 -5.82 19.71 -12.14
CA LEU A 165 -5.57 20.14 -10.77
C LEU A 165 -5.06 21.61 -10.67
N TRP A 166 -4.81 22.31 -11.79
CA TRP A 166 -4.43 23.73 -11.84
C TRP A 166 -5.56 24.65 -12.32
N ARG A 167 -6.79 24.12 -12.46
CA ARG A 167 -7.94 24.91 -12.89
C ARG A 167 -8.41 25.85 -11.77
N LYS A 168 -8.37 27.15 -12.02
CA LYS A 168 -8.68 28.19 -11.03
C LYS A 168 -10.14 28.21 -10.58
N ASP A 169 -11.05 27.71 -11.43
CA ASP A 169 -12.48 27.64 -11.15
C ASP A 169 -12.80 26.68 -9.98
N TYR A 170 -11.85 25.77 -9.68
CA TYR A 170 -11.96 24.78 -8.59
C TYR A 170 -11.04 25.11 -7.40
N LYS A 171 -10.70 26.39 -7.23
CA LYS A 171 -9.96 26.84 -6.05
C LYS A 171 -10.69 26.43 -4.77
N ASP A 172 -9.91 25.95 -3.78
CA ASP A 172 -10.39 25.45 -2.48
C ASP A 172 -11.35 24.24 -2.60
N ASN A 173 -11.25 23.47 -3.72
CA ASN A 173 -11.99 22.24 -4.00
C ASN A 173 -11.08 21.11 -4.52
N ILE A 174 -9.78 21.19 -4.25
CA ILE A 174 -8.76 20.24 -4.68
C ILE A 174 -8.01 19.76 -3.45
N ILE A 175 -7.95 18.44 -3.24
CA ILE A 175 -7.15 17.81 -2.19
C ILE A 175 -5.92 17.18 -2.84
N MET A 176 -4.74 17.42 -2.26
CA MET A 176 -3.49 16.81 -2.69
C MET A 176 -2.99 15.78 -1.68
N GLN A 177 -2.17 14.84 -2.14
CA GLN A 177 -1.54 13.85 -1.26
C GLN A 177 -0.53 14.52 -0.30
N ASP A 178 -0.59 14.19 0.99
CA ASP A 178 0.42 14.60 1.99
C ASP A 178 1.57 13.57 2.04
N SER A 179 2.20 13.34 0.91
CA SER A 179 3.35 12.47 0.74
C SER A 179 4.44 13.19 -0.02
N VAL A 180 5.69 13.00 0.40
CA VAL A 180 6.85 13.69 -0.21
C VAL A 180 7.00 13.39 -1.68
N ARG A 181 6.85 12.11 -2.08
CA ARG A 181 7.05 11.68 -3.47
C ARG A 181 5.77 11.83 -4.28
N ASP A 182 4.64 11.36 -3.78
CA ASP A 182 3.37 11.36 -4.51
C ASP A 182 2.88 12.79 -4.83
N SER A 183 3.14 13.75 -3.93
CA SER A 183 2.80 15.16 -4.19
C SER A 183 3.52 15.75 -5.40
N PHE A 184 4.70 15.23 -5.77
CA PHE A 184 5.44 15.67 -6.94
C PHE A 184 5.00 14.98 -8.24
N VAL A 185 4.32 13.83 -8.17
CA VAL A 185 3.89 13.07 -9.35
C VAL A 185 3.09 13.93 -10.34
N PRO A 186 2.03 14.66 -9.93
CA PRO A 186 1.24 15.47 -10.85
C PRO A 186 2.07 16.51 -11.61
N ALA A 187 2.97 17.21 -10.90
CA ALA A 187 3.79 18.24 -11.52
C ALA A 187 4.89 17.67 -12.42
N LEU A 188 5.56 16.59 -12.00
CA LEU A 188 6.59 15.95 -12.80
C LEU A 188 6.01 15.36 -14.08
N ARG A 189 4.91 14.63 -13.99
CA ARG A 189 4.26 14.01 -15.15
C ARG A 189 3.68 15.05 -16.11
N GLN A 190 3.10 16.13 -15.59
CA GLN A 190 2.63 17.25 -16.41
C GLN A 190 3.76 17.92 -17.21
N LEU A 191 4.97 17.98 -16.64
CA LEU A 191 6.16 18.52 -17.31
C LEU A 191 6.85 17.48 -18.23
N GLY A 192 6.35 16.24 -18.29
CA GLY A 192 6.94 15.16 -19.07
C GLY A 192 8.21 14.58 -18.44
N TYR A 193 8.41 14.76 -17.13
CA TYR A 193 9.55 14.22 -16.40
C TYR A 193 9.22 12.90 -15.74
N SER A 194 10.24 12.07 -15.51
CA SER A 194 10.13 10.85 -14.71
C SER A 194 9.84 11.19 -13.26
N ILE A 195 8.98 10.37 -12.60
CA ILE A 195 8.74 10.47 -11.16
C ILE A 195 9.99 10.10 -10.35
N ASN A 196 10.98 9.48 -11.00
CA ASN A 196 12.26 9.09 -10.42
C ASN A 196 13.41 10.03 -10.80
N THR A 197 13.10 11.22 -11.30
CA THR A 197 14.16 12.17 -11.70
C THR A 197 15.06 12.54 -10.52
N THR A 198 16.36 12.56 -10.76
CA THR A 198 17.39 13.08 -9.84
C THR A 198 17.95 14.43 -10.33
N ASP A 199 17.42 14.94 -11.43
CA ASP A 199 17.81 16.26 -11.95
C ASP A 199 17.17 17.37 -11.09
N LYS A 200 18.03 18.05 -10.34
CA LYS A 200 17.61 19.16 -9.47
C LYS A 200 16.95 20.33 -10.21
N LYS A 201 17.22 20.48 -11.53
CA LYS A 201 16.55 21.51 -12.34
C LYS A 201 15.10 21.11 -12.59
N GLN A 202 14.84 19.86 -13.02
CA GLN A 202 13.50 19.32 -13.21
C GLN A 202 12.68 19.38 -11.91
N LEU A 203 13.31 19.03 -10.79
CA LEU A 203 12.66 19.09 -9.47
C LEU A 203 12.27 20.52 -9.07
N LYS A 204 13.13 21.51 -9.35
CA LYS A 204 12.81 22.94 -9.10
C LYS A 204 11.69 23.44 -9.99
N GLU A 205 11.62 22.99 -11.24
CA GLU A 205 10.52 23.32 -12.16
C GLU A 205 9.19 22.71 -11.66
N ALA A 206 9.20 21.45 -11.22
CA ALA A 206 8.05 20.80 -10.61
C ALA A 206 7.61 21.51 -9.32
N GLN A 207 8.56 21.85 -8.42
CA GLN A 207 8.25 22.58 -7.20
C GLN A 207 7.62 23.95 -7.49
N LYS A 208 8.14 24.68 -8.48
CA LYS A 208 7.55 25.96 -8.86
C LYS A 208 6.08 25.79 -9.30
N LEU A 209 5.81 24.77 -10.10
CA LEU A 209 4.46 24.46 -10.54
C LEU A 209 3.54 24.12 -9.36
N LEU A 210 4.01 23.34 -8.39
CA LEU A 210 3.27 23.01 -7.16
C LEU A 210 3.05 24.24 -6.26
N LEU A 211 4.00 25.19 -6.19
CA LEU A 211 3.82 26.45 -5.48
C LEU A 211 2.74 27.33 -6.13
N GLU A 212 2.62 27.33 -7.45
CA GLU A 212 1.53 27.99 -8.16
C GLU A 212 0.18 27.33 -7.86
N GLN A 213 0.14 26.00 -7.80
CA GLN A 213 -1.05 25.22 -7.48
C GLN A 213 -1.51 25.41 -6.02
N LYS A 214 -0.58 25.57 -5.09
CA LYS A 214 -0.88 25.61 -3.65
C LYS A 214 -2.02 26.56 -3.29
N ASN A 215 -2.15 27.70 -3.99
CA ASN A 215 -3.23 28.66 -3.77
C ASN A 215 -4.62 28.15 -4.22
N LEU A 216 -4.67 27.01 -4.89
CA LEU A 216 -5.89 26.35 -5.36
C LEU A 216 -6.26 25.16 -4.46
N VAL A 217 -5.30 24.64 -3.70
CA VAL A 217 -5.45 23.44 -2.87
C VAL A 217 -6.18 23.76 -1.58
N GLN A 218 -7.21 22.98 -1.29
CA GLN A 218 -7.98 23.03 -0.04
C GLN A 218 -7.13 22.47 1.12
N SER A 219 -6.58 21.28 0.92
CA SER A 219 -5.84 20.55 1.96
C SER A 219 -4.85 19.54 1.35
N TYR A 220 -3.92 19.09 2.19
CA TYR A 220 -3.02 17.97 1.92
C TYR A 220 -3.36 16.87 2.93
N LEU A 221 -3.83 15.72 2.44
CA LEU A 221 -4.34 14.62 3.27
C LEU A 221 -3.75 13.28 2.79
N VAL A 222 -3.83 12.25 3.61
CA VAL A 222 -3.52 10.86 3.26
C VAL A 222 -4.79 10.04 3.32
N ASP A 223 -5.14 9.46 4.45
CA ASP A 223 -6.29 8.55 4.58
C ASP A 223 -7.62 9.31 4.69
N GLU A 224 -7.60 10.51 5.29
CA GLU A 224 -8.79 11.34 5.47
C GLU A 224 -9.41 11.80 4.15
N VAL A 225 -8.63 11.78 3.05
CA VAL A 225 -9.11 12.13 1.71
C VAL A 225 -10.28 11.26 1.28
N ARG A 226 -10.33 10.00 1.68
CA ARG A 226 -11.42 9.07 1.42
C ARG A 226 -12.75 9.61 1.95
N ASP A 227 -12.75 9.99 3.22
CA ASP A 227 -13.97 10.46 3.90
C ASP A 227 -14.40 11.83 3.37
N ASP A 228 -13.45 12.73 3.10
CA ASP A 228 -13.74 14.05 2.53
C ASP A 228 -14.37 13.93 1.14
N MET A 229 -13.85 13.08 0.27
CA MET A 229 -14.42 12.87 -1.07
C MET A 229 -15.77 12.17 -1.00
N ALA A 230 -15.95 11.16 -0.16
CA ALA A 230 -17.23 10.49 0.03
C ALA A 230 -18.32 11.44 0.52
N ASN A 231 -17.97 12.45 1.35
CA ASN A 231 -18.85 13.47 1.87
C ASN A 231 -18.94 14.74 0.97
N GLU A 232 -18.45 14.69 -0.26
CA GLU A 232 -18.53 15.78 -1.25
C GLU A 232 -17.83 17.09 -0.79
N GLN A 233 -16.78 16.98 0.05
CA GLN A 233 -16.05 18.15 0.58
C GLN A 233 -15.06 18.74 -0.42
N ALA A 234 -14.75 18.02 -1.51
CA ALA A 234 -13.92 18.52 -2.61
C ALA A 234 -14.40 17.96 -3.95
N ALA A 235 -14.07 18.66 -5.03
CA ALA A 235 -14.42 18.26 -6.38
C ALA A 235 -13.42 17.24 -6.97
N MET A 236 -12.15 17.37 -6.61
CA MET A 236 -11.06 16.52 -7.08
C MET A 236 -10.06 16.21 -5.96
N ALA A 237 -9.50 15.01 -5.97
CA ALA A 237 -8.43 14.64 -5.05
C ALA A 237 -7.38 13.75 -5.71
N VAL A 238 -6.11 13.96 -5.36
CA VAL A 238 -5.04 12.99 -5.67
C VAL A 238 -5.07 11.91 -4.60
N ILE A 239 -5.19 10.64 -5.01
CA ILE A 239 -5.48 9.55 -4.10
C ILE A 239 -4.94 8.22 -4.68
N TYR A 240 -4.67 7.24 -3.81
CA TYR A 240 -4.40 5.86 -4.19
C TYR A 240 -5.67 5.15 -4.67
N SER A 241 -5.55 4.30 -5.67
CA SER A 241 -6.71 3.60 -6.27
C SER A 241 -7.49 2.76 -5.26
N GLY A 242 -6.84 2.11 -4.29
CA GLY A 242 -7.54 1.37 -3.25
C GLY A 242 -8.42 2.26 -2.38
N GLU A 243 -7.89 3.40 -1.91
CA GLU A 243 -8.68 4.39 -1.16
C GLU A 243 -9.81 5.00 -2.00
N ALA A 244 -9.57 5.19 -3.31
CA ALA A 244 -10.61 5.63 -4.24
C ALA A 244 -11.74 4.59 -4.36
N GLY A 245 -11.40 3.29 -4.43
CA GLY A 245 -12.38 2.21 -4.41
C GLY A 245 -13.23 2.22 -3.14
N LEU A 246 -12.59 2.36 -1.98
CA LEU A 246 -13.29 2.45 -0.69
C LEU A 246 -14.18 3.72 -0.59
N ALA A 247 -13.72 4.87 -1.10
CA ALA A 247 -14.55 6.09 -1.14
C ALA A 247 -15.82 5.88 -1.97
N ARG A 248 -15.72 5.15 -3.10
CA ARG A 248 -16.84 4.82 -3.99
C ARG A 248 -17.88 3.90 -3.35
N GLU A 249 -17.50 3.07 -2.38
CA GLU A 249 -18.48 2.30 -1.60
C GLU A 249 -19.44 3.18 -0.79
N TYR A 250 -18.99 4.36 -0.37
CA TYR A 250 -19.81 5.34 0.36
C TYR A 250 -20.49 6.35 -0.55
N ASN A 251 -19.93 6.63 -1.73
CA ASN A 251 -20.47 7.55 -2.72
C ASN A 251 -20.24 7.00 -4.14
N GLU A 252 -21.26 6.33 -4.67
CA GLU A 252 -21.24 5.68 -6.00
C GLU A 252 -21.08 6.66 -7.17
N ASP A 253 -21.30 7.97 -6.94
CA ASP A 253 -21.13 9.02 -7.96
C ASP A 253 -19.66 9.37 -8.23
N LEU A 254 -18.74 8.99 -7.34
CA LEU A 254 -17.32 9.28 -7.51
C LEU A 254 -16.72 8.45 -8.65
N GLU A 255 -15.90 9.10 -9.44
CA GLU A 255 -15.14 8.48 -10.52
C GLU A 255 -13.62 8.66 -10.31
N PHE A 256 -12.83 7.74 -10.83
CA PHE A 256 -11.38 7.75 -10.72
C PHE A 256 -10.73 7.65 -12.09
N VAL A 257 -9.66 8.42 -12.31
CA VAL A 257 -8.86 8.37 -13.52
C VAL A 257 -7.37 8.41 -13.22
N VAL A 258 -6.61 7.56 -13.90
CA VAL A 258 -5.17 7.74 -14.02
C VAL A 258 -4.93 8.67 -15.20
N PRO A 259 -4.33 9.86 -15.00
CA PRO A 259 -4.15 10.85 -16.06
C PRO A 259 -3.29 10.31 -17.22
N LYS A 260 -3.57 10.80 -18.42
CA LYS A 260 -2.93 10.36 -19.68
C LYS A 260 -1.41 10.56 -19.74
N GLU A 261 -0.89 11.45 -18.93
CA GLU A 261 0.57 11.66 -18.81
C GLU A 261 1.25 10.49 -18.06
N GLY A 262 0.46 9.56 -17.51
CA GLY A 262 0.92 8.50 -16.64
C GLY A 262 1.07 8.95 -15.19
N SER A 263 1.28 8.01 -14.31
CA SER A 263 1.32 8.22 -12.87
C SER A 263 2.35 7.31 -12.19
N ASP A 264 2.25 7.20 -10.87
CA ASP A 264 2.86 6.16 -10.08
C ASP A 264 2.02 4.88 -10.12
N VAL A 265 2.68 3.75 -10.34
CA VAL A 265 2.17 2.40 -10.08
C VAL A 265 3.00 1.82 -8.94
N TRP A 266 2.39 1.52 -7.83
CA TRP A 266 3.06 0.99 -6.65
C TRP A 266 2.73 -0.49 -6.45
N MET A 267 3.63 -1.19 -5.75
CA MET A 267 3.47 -2.59 -5.38
C MET A 267 4.06 -2.84 -4.00
N ASP A 268 3.20 -3.27 -3.08
CA ASP A 268 3.65 -3.78 -1.81
C ASP A 268 3.98 -5.26 -1.92
N SER A 269 5.08 -5.66 -1.31
CA SER A 269 5.52 -7.05 -1.34
C SER A 269 6.09 -7.49 0.00
N TRP A 270 6.04 -8.78 0.24
CA TRP A 270 6.61 -9.43 1.40
C TRP A 270 8.07 -9.76 1.18
N VAL A 271 8.91 -9.49 2.18
CA VAL A 271 10.33 -9.86 2.22
C VAL A 271 10.69 -10.55 3.53
N ILE A 272 11.78 -11.32 3.51
CA ILE A 272 12.36 -11.95 4.69
C ILE A 272 13.61 -11.13 5.08
N PRO A 273 13.60 -10.41 6.22
CA PRO A 273 14.78 -9.73 6.74
C PRO A 273 15.97 -10.68 6.95
N LYS A 274 17.19 -10.14 6.80
CA LYS A 274 18.42 -10.94 6.91
C LYS A 274 18.63 -11.54 8.30
N ASP A 275 18.12 -10.90 9.32
CA ASP A 275 18.22 -11.23 10.74
C ASP A 275 16.99 -11.95 11.30
N GLY A 276 16.03 -12.31 10.44
CA GLY A 276 14.88 -13.13 10.80
C GLY A 276 15.31 -14.49 11.35
N GLU A 277 14.70 -14.91 12.44
CA GLU A 277 15.10 -16.07 13.22
C GLU A 277 14.43 -17.37 12.74
N ASN A 278 13.27 -17.25 12.07
CA ASN A 278 12.47 -18.41 11.63
C ASN A 278 12.20 -18.38 10.13
N TYR A 279 13.22 -18.64 9.33
CA TYR A 279 13.13 -18.65 7.87
C TYR A 279 12.10 -19.65 7.32
N GLU A 280 12.07 -20.86 7.87
CA GLU A 280 11.15 -21.90 7.43
C GLU A 280 9.68 -21.53 7.75
N GLY A 281 9.45 -20.92 8.90
CA GLY A 281 8.13 -20.39 9.25
C GLY A 281 7.71 -19.23 8.35
N ALA A 282 8.67 -18.37 7.97
CA ALA A 282 8.43 -17.27 7.03
C ALA A 282 8.08 -17.80 5.62
N LEU A 283 8.79 -18.81 5.11
CA LEU A 283 8.44 -19.46 3.83
C LEU A 283 7.04 -20.07 3.86
N GLN A 284 6.69 -20.79 4.95
CA GLN A 284 5.36 -21.36 5.09
C GLN A 284 4.27 -20.27 5.10
N PHE A 285 4.54 -19.12 5.72
CA PHE A 285 3.60 -18.01 5.75
C PHE A 285 3.44 -17.36 4.36
N LEU A 286 4.55 -17.17 3.62
CA LEU A 286 4.51 -16.66 2.25
C LEU A 286 3.72 -17.60 1.33
N ASP A 287 3.99 -18.90 1.38
CA ASP A 287 3.28 -19.89 0.59
C ASP A 287 1.79 -19.92 0.93
N PHE A 288 1.45 -19.81 2.22
CA PHE A 288 0.08 -19.72 2.71
C PHE A 288 -0.65 -18.48 2.19
N LEU A 289 -0.01 -17.30 2.18
CA LEU A 289 -0.59 -16.07 1.65
C LEU A 289 -0.85 -16.12 0.14
N CYS A 290 -0.05 -16.90 -0.62
CA CYS A 290 -0.24 -17.09 -2.05
C CYS A 290 -1.40 -18.03 -2.40
N ARG A 291 -1.95 -18.77 -1.46
CA ARG A 291 -3.13 -19.62 -1.68
C ARG A 291 -4.32 -18.78 -2.10
N LYS A 292 -5.07 -19.27 -3.08
CA LYS A 292 -6.24 -18.58 -3.62
C LYS A 292 -7.28 -18.23 -2.54
N ASP A 293 -7.65 -19.20 -1.69
CA ASP A 293 -8.64 -19.03 -0.63
C ASP A 293 -8.23 -17.99 0.41
N ILE A 294 -6.94 -17.93 0.72
CA ILE A 294 -6.35 -16.96 1.66
C ILE A 294 -6.20 -15.58 1.02
N ALA A 295 -5.70 -15.54 -0.21
CA ALA A 295 -5.58 -14.30 -0.97
C ALA A 295 -6.96 -13.65 -1.23
N MET A 296 -8.01 -14.46 -1.45
CA MET A 296 -9.38 -13.96 -1.57
C MET A 296 -9.86 -13.28 -0.28
N LYS A 297 -9.64 -13.88 0.89
CA LYS A 297 -9.99 -13.27 2.18
C LYS A 297 -9.29 -11.93 2.39
N ASN A 298 -8.00 -11.88 2.10
CA ASN A 298 -7.23 -10.63 2.19
C ASN A 298 -7.71 -9.60 1.17
N PHE A 299 -8.00 -10.00 -0.07
CA PHE A 299 -8.56 -9.12 -1.09
C PHE A 299 -9.91 -8.53 -0.66
N GLU A 300 -10.81 -9.35 -0.15
CA GLU A 300 -12.12 -8.90 0.34
C GLU A 300 -12.03 -7.98 1.56
N TYR A 301 -11.00 -8.17 2.41
CA TYR A 301 -10.80 -7.37 3.61
C TYR A 301 -10.15 -6.02 3.29
N VAL A 302 -9.03 -6.04 2.56
CA VAL A 302 -8.22 -4.84 2.25
C VAL A 302 -8.81 -4.05 1.09
N TYR A 303 -9.41 -4.75 0.12
CA TYR A 303 -10.02 -4.19 -1.08
C TYR A 303 -9.06 -3.37 -1.96
N TYR A 304 -7.81 -3.81 -2.04
CA TYR A 304 -6.83 -3.30 -3.00
C TYR A 304 -6.59 -4.31 -4.11
N SER A 305 -6.10 -3.83 -5.28
CA SER A 305 -5.84 -4.70 -6.43
C SER A 305 -4.87 -5.82 -6.06
N THR A 306 -5.28 -7.07 -6.29
CA THR A 306 -4.48 -8.25 -5.97
C THR A 306 -3.66 -8.72 -7.17
N PRO A 307 -2.40 -9.12 -6.98
CA PRO A 307 -1.60 -9.77 -8.03
C PRO A 307 -1.93 -11.26 -8.20
N ASN A 308 -2.79 -11.83 -7.35
CA ASN A 308 -3.18 -13.24 -7.39
C ASN A 308 -4.23 -13.47 -8.47
N THR A 309 -3.79 -13.98 -9.64
CA THR A 309 -4.67 -14.22 -10.79
C THR A 309 -5.69 -15.32 -10.52
N ALA A 310 -5.38 -16.29 -9.64
CA ALA A 310 -6.35 -17.30 -9.25
C ALA A 310 -7.54 -16.72 -8.47
N VAL A 311 -7.34 -15.60 -7.75
CA VAL A 311 -8.43 -14.80 -7.17
C VAL A 311 -9.18 -14.07 -8.27
N LEU A 312 -8.46 -13.37 -9.15
CA LEU A 312 -9.08 -12.62 -10.23
C LEU A 312 -9.96 -13.50 -11.15
N ASP A 313 -9.57 -14.75 -11.37
CA ASP A 313 -10.32 -15.70 -12.22
C ASP A 313 -11.67 -16.10 -11.60
N GLU A 314 -11.86 -15.96 -10.30
CA GLU A 314 -13.14 -16.24 -9.61
C GLU A 314 -14.11 -15.07 -9.59
N ILE A 315 -13.62 -13.84 -9.81
CA ILE A 315 -14.45 -12.64 -9.79
C ILE A 315 -15.18 -12.53 -11.13
N ASP A 316 -16.49 -12.27 -11.07
CA ASP A 316 -17.33 -12.13 -12.25
C ASP A 316 -16.80 -11.03 -13.19
N PRO A 317 -16.71 -11.27 -14.50
CA PRO A 317 -16.32 -10.25 -15.46
C PRO A 317 -17.18 -8.97 -15.42
N GLU A 318 -18.48 -9.07 -15.09
CA GLU A 318 -19.35 -7.90 -14.91
C GLU A 318 -18.93 -7.10 -13.67
N GLU A 319 -18.62 -7.78 -12.56
CA GLU A 319 -18.13 -7.12 -11.35
C GLU A 319 -16.79 -6.39 -11.58
N LYS A 320 -15.87 -7.00 -12.33
CA LYS A 320 -14.62 -6.34 -12.73
C LYS A 320 -14.85 -5.10 -13.59
N ALA A 321 -15.81 -5.18 -14.50
CA ALA A 321 -16.14 -4.06 -15.39
C ALA A 321 -16.82 -2.91 -14.64
N ASP A 322 -17.56 -3.22 -13.59
CA ASP A 322 -18.24 -2.23 -12.73
C ASP A 322 -17.29 -1.50 -11.77
N ASP A 323 -16.12 -2.09 -11.50
CA ASP A 323 -15.11 -1.45 -10.64
C ASP A 323 -13.71 -1.33 -11.31
N PRO A 324 -13.58 -0.46 -12.32
CA PRO A 324 -12.32 -0.27 -13.04
C PRO A 324 -11.22 0.38 -12.17
N VAL A 325 -11.54 0.79 -10.95
CA VAL A 325 -10.58 1.38 -10.01
C VAL A 325 -9.73 0.29 -9.37
N ILE A 326 -10.36 -0.82 -8.99
CA ILE A 326 -9.69 -1.98 -8.40
C ILE A 326 -9.20 -2.94 -9.49
N PHE A 327 -9.96 -3.10 -10.58
CA PHE A 327 -9.60 -3.98 -11.70
C PHE A 327 -9.05 -3.19 -12.89
N GLN A 328 -7.96 -2.47 -12.66
CA GLN A 328 -7.33 -1.62 -13.66
C GLN A 328 -6.78 -2.42 -14.85
N SER A 329 -6.91 -1.86 -16.04
CA SER A 329 -6.36 -2.48 -17.25
C SER A 329 -4.83 -2.37 -17.30
N GLU A 330 -4.17 -3.34 -17.94
CA GLU A 330 -2.73 -3.30 -18.19
C GLU A 330 -2.28 -2.06 -18.98
N ASP A 331 -3.17 -1.47 -19.80
CA ASP A 331 -2.84 -0.28 -20.59
C ASP A 331 -2.62 0.96 -19.71
N VAL A 332 -3.33 1.06 -18.58
CA VAL A 332 -3.11 2.12 -17.59
C VAL A 332 -1.71 2.00 -16.99
N VAL A 333 -1.34 0.78 -16.60
CA VAL A 333 -0.03 0.50 -15.96
C VAL A 333 1.14 0.78 -16.90
N LYS A 334 0.99 0.57 -18.21
CA LYS A 334 2.06 0.80 -19.20
C LYS A 334 2.58 2.24 -19.24
N ASN A 335 1.76 3.22 -18.90
CA ASN A 335 2.14 4.63 -18.87
C ASN A 335 2.62 5.09 -17.49
N CYS A 336 2.52 4.23 -16.48
CA CYS A 336 2.95 4.53 -15.12
C CYS A 336 4.42 4.16 -14.91
N GLU A 337 5.04 4.79 -13.94
CA GLU A 337 6.37 4.45 -13.45
C GLU A 337 6.24 4.00 -11.99
N MET A 338 7.09 3.08 -11.57
CA MET A 338 7.20 2.67 -10.17
C MET A 338 8.27 3.49 -9.47
N PHE A 339 8.04 3.90 -8.23
CA PHE A 339 9.06 4.59 -7.45
C PHE A 339 10.29 3.69 -7.22
N ARG A 340 11.46 4.33 -7.23
CA ARG A 340 12.75 3.71 -6.92
C ARG A 340 13.42 4.41 -5.77
N TYR A 341 14.28 3.71 -5.09
CA TYR A 341 15.19 4.32 -4.14
C TYR A 341 16.22 5.21 -4.88
N LEU A 342 16.18 6.50 -4.62
CA LEU A 342 17.03 7.48 -5.32
C LEU A 342 18.34 7.76 -4.59
N GLY A 343 18.59 7.09 -3.45
CA GLY A 343 19.72 7.35 -2.59
C GLY A 343 19.44 8.47 -1.57
N LYS A 344 20.14 8.40 -0.45
CA LYS A 344 19.93 9.27 0.72
C LYS A 344 19.94 10.75 0.39
N ASP A 345 20.89 11.20 -0.43
CA ASP A 345 21.03 12.63 -0.77
C ASP A 345 19.80 13.16 -1.53
N MET A 346 19.19 12.32 -2.35
CA MET A 346 17.99 12.70 -3.11
C MET A 346 16.74 12.61 -2.23
N GLU A 347 16.64 11.63 -1.33
CA GLU A 347 15.56 11.58 -0.34
C GLU A 347 15.58 12.84 0.54
N GLU A 348 16.77 13.25 1.03
CA GLU A 348 16.92 14.48 1.79
C GLU A 348 16.56 15.72 0.98
N TYR A 349 16.89 15.73 -0.33
CA TYR A 349 16.56 16.86 -1.22
C TYR A 349 15.06 16.96 -1.49
N TYR A 350 14.35 15.86 -1.76
CA TYR A 350 12.89 15.84 -1.90
C TYR A 350 12.20 16.28 -0.60
N ASN A 351 12.64 15.77 0.53
CA ASN A 351 12.15 16.18 1.85
C ASN A 351 12.34 17.68 2.10
N TYR A 352 13.50 18.24 1.72
CA TYR A 352 13.75 19.68 1.83
C TYR A 352 12.78 20.49 0.98
N MET A 353 12.59 20.10 -0.28
CA MET A 353 11.68 20.78 -1.20
C MET A 353 10.22 20.67 -0.75
N TRP A 354 9.82 19.52 -0.22
CA TRP A 354 8.49 19.30 0.35
C TRP A 354 8.24 20.21 1.56
N LYS A 355 9.17 20.28 2.49
CA LYS A 355 9.10 21.20 3.64
C LYS A 355 8.97 22.66 3.19
N GLN A 356 9.67 23.08 2.15
CA GLN A 356 9.53 24.42 1.60
C GLN A 356 8.12 24.63 1.02
N LEU A 357 7.60 23.65 0.28
CA LEU A 357 6.23 23.72 -0.26
C LEU A 357 5.19 23.85 0.86
N LYS A 358 5.32 23.08 1.93
CA LYS A 358 4.38 23.13 3.08
C LYS A 358 4.49 24.42 3.90
N ALA A 359 5.65 25.08 3.94
CA ALA A 359 5.89 26.28 4.71
C ALA A 359 5.35 27.59 4.08
N TYR A 360 5.09 27.58 2.78
CA TYR A 360 4.50 28.70 2.06
C TYR A 360 2.97 28.68 2.22
#